data_73a48ea9e33feea3b62024b87d8ae782
#
_entry.id   73a48ea9e33feea3b62024b87d8ae782
#
_cell.length_a   1.000
_cell.length_b   1.000
_cell.length_c   1.000
_cell.angle_alpha   90.00
_cell.angle_beta   90.00
_cell.angle_gamma   90.00
#
_symmetry.space_group_name_H-M   'P 1'
#
loop_
_entity.id
_entity.type
_entity.pdbx_description
1 polymer ?
#
loop_
_entity_poly.entity_id
_entity_poly.type
_entity_poly.pdbx_seq_one_letter_code
_entity_poly.pdbx_strand_id
1 'polypeptide(L)'
;SIAYTDGYKYDFANDTWTKVSDVILNGEKLTVAGGNSIKLNDKEMLIMGGVNKEIFDDAVAKLGTLQGRELANFRDHYFRMDPYEFKFNTNILIYNADTDSFRSIGESPFDPNAGAALVLLNNKVYSINGEIKAGVRTDKMFVGTIFEK
;
A
#
# COMPACT_ATOMS: atom_id res chain seq x y z
N SER A 1 17.08 -1.77 0.73
CA SER A 1 15.90 -0.96 0.36
C SER A 1 15.13 -0.58 1.62
N ILE A 2 14.47 0.55 1.59
CA ILE A 2 13.56 1.01 2.66
C ILE A 2 12.26 1.48 2.01
N ALA A 3 11.15 1.37 2.72
CA ALA A 3 9.89 1.93 2.29
C ALA A 3 9.82 3.43 2.65
N TYR A 4 9.70 4.29 1.67
CA TYR A 4 9.56 5.73 1.86
C TYR A 4 8.11 6.11 2.16
N THR A 5 7.93 7.24 2.83
CA THR A 5 6.62 7.81 3.18
C THR A 5 6.29 9.08 2.38
N ASP A 6 7.22 9.53 1.57
CA ASP A 6 7.07 10.71 0.73
C ASP A 6 6.56 10.34 -0.67
N GLY A 7 5.97 11.32 -1.34
CA GLY A 7 5.50 11.22 -2.70
C GLY A 7 5.72 12.53 -3.46
N TYR A 8 5.67 12.44 -4.78
CA TYR A 8 5.88 13.59 -5.66
C TYR A 8 4.90 13.55 -6.82
N LYS A 9 4.47 14.72 -7.25
CA LYS A 9 3.74 14.92 -8.50
C LYS A 9 4.64 15.59 -9.54
N TYR A 10 4.48 15.17 -10.77
CA TYR A 10 5.18 15.76 -11.91
C TYR A 10 4.23 16.60 -12.75
N ASP A 11 4.64 17.83 -13.05
CA ASP A 11 3.95 18.75 -13.95
C ASP A 11 4.58 18.65 -15.33
N PHE A 12 3.86 18.08 -16.28
CA PHE A 12 4.33 17.92 -17.68
C PHE A 12 4.49 19.23 -18.43
N ALA A 13 3.70 20.25 -18.08
CA ALA A 13 3.75 21.54 -18.78
C ALA A 13 5.00 22.34 -18.40
N ASN A 14 5.44 22.23 -17.14
CA ASN A 14 6.53 23.00 -16.58
C ASN A 14 7.80 22.17 -16.34
N ASP A 15 7.76 20.86 -16.61
CA ASP A 15 8.87 19.91 -16.35
C ASP A 15 9.38 20.00 -14.91
N THR A 16 8.47 19.98 -13.95
CA THR A 16 8.81 20.16 -12.53
C THR A 16 8.20 19.08 -11.64
N TRP A 17 8.95 18.69 -10.60
CA TRP A 17 8.51 17.82 -9.54
C TRP A 17 8.16 18.64 -8.29
N THR A 18 7.03 18.36 -7.69
CA THR A 18 6.59 18.96 -6.43
C THR A 18 6.27 17.88 -5.43
N LYS A 19 6.80 18.00 -4.20
CA LYS A 19 6.46 17.08 -3.13
C LYS A 19 4.98 17.20 -2.80
N VAL A 20 4.31 16.06 -2.62
CA VAL A 20 2.93 16.00 -2.09
C VAL A 20 2.94 15.80 -0.58
N SER A 21 1.81 16.07 0.07
CA SER A 21 1.63 15.84 1.50
C SER A 21 1.90 14.39 1.88
N ASP A 22 2.48 14.20 3.06
CA ASP A 22 2.65 12.87 3.63
C ASP A 22 1.27 12.24 3.95
N VAL A 23 1.18 10.92 3.85
CA VAL A 23 0.00 10.19 4.34
C VAL A 23 0.07 10.13 5.85
N ILE A 24 -0.76 10.90 6.54
CA ILE A 24 -0.83 10.91 8.01
C ILE A 24 -2.22 10.47 8.43
N LEU A 25 -2.30 9.36 9.17
CA LEU A 25 -3.52 8.88 9.80
C LEU A 25 -3.30 8.73 11.30
N ASN A 26 -4.21 9.29 12.11
CA ASN A 26 -4.12 9.25 13.57
C ASN A 26 -2.76 9.73 14.13
N GLY A 27 -2.12 10.70 13.44
CA GLY A 27 -0.82 11.24 13.84
C GLY A 27 0.40 10.41 13.39
N GLU A 28 0.19 9.28 12.74
CA GLU A 28 1.27 8.42 12.23
C GLU A 28 1.42 8.57 10.72
N LYS A 29 2.67 8.60 10.26
CA LYS A 29 2.98 8.56 8.83
C LYS A 29 2.88 7.13 8.31
N LEU A 30 2.14 6.96 7.23
CA LEU A 30 2.05 5.70 6.51
C LEU A 30 2.88 5.72 5.23
N THR A 31 3.43 4.56 4.87
CA THR A 31 3.88 4.32 3.50
C THR A 31 2.74 3.73 2.67
N VAL A 32 2.71 4.07 1.38
CA VAL A 32 1.87 3.40 0.39
C VAL A 32 2.70 2.53 -0.56
N ALA A 33 3.95 2.27 -0.19
CA ALA A 33 4.84 1.40 -0.97
C ALA A 33 4.21 0.00 -1.13
N GLY A 34 4.18 -0.49 -2.36
CA GLY A 34 3.50 -1.74 -2.70
C GLY A 34 1.97 -1.63 -2.79
N GLY A 35 1.39 -0.48 -2.49
CA GLY A 35 -0.02 -0.21 -2.76
C GLY A 35 -0.28 0.05 -4.25
N ASN A 36 -1.56 0.05 -4.61
CA ASN A 36 -2.00 0.43 -5.95
C ASN A 36 -3.04 1.53 -5.88
N SER A 37 -3.18 2.25 -6.99
CA SER A 37 -4.10 3.37 -7.09
C SER A 37 -4.88 3.36 -8.39
N ILE A 38 -6.07 3.97 -8.35
CA ILE A 38 -6.91 4.23 -9.52
C ILE A 38 -7.42 5.66 -9.47
N LYS A 39 -7.53 6.28 -10.64
CA LYS A 39 -8.20 7.57 -10.79
C LYS A 39 -9.70 7.40 -10.58
N LEU A 40 -10.28 8.17 -9.64
CA LEU A 40 -11.73 8.23 -9.44
C LEU A 40 -12.38 9.31 -10.29
N ASN A 41 -11.75 10.48 -10.34
CA ASN A 41 -12.17 11.66 -11.09
C ASN A 41 -10.94 12.55 -11.36
N ASP A 42 -11.15 13.77 -11.87
CA ASP A 42 -10.05 14.66 -12.22
C ASP A 42 -9.24 15.20 -11.01
N LYS A 43 -9.76 15.04 -9.81
CA LYS A 43 -9.15 15.56 -8.58
C LYS A 43 -8.71 14.49 -7.60
N GLU A 44 -9.30 13.29 -7.69
CA GLU A 44 -9.14 12.26 -6.67
C GLU A 44 -8.68 10.93 -7.24
N MET A 45 -7.81 10.27 -6.49
CA MET A 45 -7.48 8.87 -6.70
C MET A 45 -7.70 8.06 -5.42
N LEU A 46 -8.09 6.81 -5.59
CA LEU A 46 -8.21 5.82 -4.53
C LEU A 46 -6.92 5.02 -4.47
N ILE A 47 -6.43 4.78 -3.25
CA ILE A 47 -5.22 4.01 -2.99
C ILE A 47 -5.56 2.90 -2.00
N MET A 48 -5.12 1.69 -2.26
CA MET A 48 -5.34 0.53 -1.41
C MET A 48 -4.08 -0.31 -1.28
N GLY A 49 -3.95 -0.98 -0.13
CA GLY A 49 -2.87 -1.91 0.17
C GLY A 49 -1.55 -1.21 0.47
N GLY A 50 -0.49 -1.97 0.39
CA GLY A 50 0.87 -1.53 0.70
C GLY A 50 1.42 -2.16 1.97
N VAL A 51 2.74 -2.11 2.12
CA VAL A 51 3.45 -2.76 3.22
C VAL A 51 3.40 -1.94 4.51
N ASN A 52 3.63 -2.59 5.65
CA ASN A 52 3.98 -1.89 6.88
C ASN A 52 5.47 -1.53 6.82
N LYS A 53 5.77 -0.24 6.99
CA LYS A 53 7.14 0.28 6.84
C LYS A 53 8.14 -0.38 7.80
N GLU A 54 7.79 -0.49 9.08
CA GLU A 54 8.71 -1.01 10.10
C GLU A 54 9.04 -2.48 9.85
N ILE A 55 8.02 -3.30 9.58
CA ILE A 55 8.18 -4.73 9.33
C ILE A 55 8.94 -4.95 8.02
N PHE A 56 8.64 -4.19 6.99
CA PHE A 56 9.32 -4.30 5.69
C PHE A 56 10.79 -3.90 5.79
N ASP A 57 11.09 -2.74 6.40
CA ASP A 57 12.45 -2.23 6.52
C ASP A 57 13.33 -3.14 7.40
N ASP A 58 12.79 -3.65 8.51
CA ASP A 58 13.46 -4.62 9.38
C ASP A 58 13.79 -5.92 8.63
N ALA A 59 12.81 -6.45 7.90
CA ALA A 59 12.99 -7.67 7.13
C ALA A 59 14.04 -7.50 6.02
N VAL A 60 14.01 -6.40 5.29
CA VAL A 60 15.00 -6.12 4.23
C VAL A 60 16.40 -5.97 4.83
N ALA A 61 16.53 -5.27 5.96
CA ALA A 61 17.80 -5.12 6.65
C ALA A 61 18.35 -6.48 7.10
N LYS A 62 17.54 -7.29 7.77
CA LYS A 62 17.95 -8.62 8.28
C LYS A 62 18.27 -9.60 7.16
N LEU A 63 17.46 -9.63 6.10
CA LEU A 63 17.73 -10.49 4.93
C LEU A 63 19.03 -10.10 4.21
N GLY A 64 19.44 -8.83 4.29
CA GLY A 64 20.66 -8.34 3.66
C GLY A 64 21.93 -8.40 4.53
N THR A 65 21.80 -8.54 5.85
CA THR A 65 22.94 -8.45 6.78
C THR A 65 23.20 -9.72 7.57
N LEU A 66 22.16 -10.48 7.93
CA LEU A 66 22.32 -11.74 8.66
C LEU A 66 22.96 -12.82 7.79
N GLN A 67 23.68 -13.74 8.43
CA GLN A 67 24.35 -14.85 7.76
C GLN A 67 24.17 -16.16 8.52
N GLY A 68 24.48 -17.27 7.86
CA GLY A 68 24.51 -18.58 8.47
C GLY A 68 23.22 -18.96 9.19
N ARG A 69 23.36 -19.42 10.44
CA ARG A 69 22.22 -19.90 11.24
C ARG A 69 21.23 -18.80 11.62
N GLU A 70 21.71 -17.59 11.85
CA GLU A 70 20.85 -16.46 12.20
C GLU A 70 19.92 -16.09 11.01
N LEU A 71 20.46 -16.03 9.81
CA LEU A 71 19.67 -15.81 8.60
C LEU A 71 18.66 -16.93 8.39
N ALA A 72 19.06 -18.19 8.56
CA ALA A 72 18.16 -19.32 8.40
C ALA A 72 16.99 -19.27 9.40
N ASN A 73 17.27 -18.97 10.66
CA ASN A 73 16.24 -18.84 11.70
C ASN A 73 15.30 -17.66 11.41
N PHE A 74 15.85 -16.51 11.02
CA PHE A 74 15.04 -15.34 10.66
C PHE A 74 14.12 -15.65 9.48
N ARG A 75 14.65 -16.24 8.41
CA ARG A 75 13.85 -16.61 7.22
C ARG A 75 12.73 -17.59 7.56
N ASP A 76 13.03 -18.61 8.34
CA ASP A 76 12.04 -19.60 8.77
C ASP A 76 10.88 -18.93 9.52
N HIS A 77 11.20 -18.05 10.49
CA HIS A 77 10.18 -17.30 11.21
C HIS A 77 9.39 -16.35 10.29
N TYR A 78 10.08 -15.48 9.55
CA TYR A 78 9.49 -14.43 8.74
C TYR A 78 8.53 -14.97 7.67
N PHE A 79 8.93 -16.00 6.94
CA PHE A 79 8.08 -16.57 5.89
C PHE A 79 6.93 -17.46 6.41
N ARG A 80 6.98 -17.85 7.69
CA ARG A 80 5.88 -18.58 8.35
C ARG A 80 4.87 -17.68 9.07
N MET A 81 5.18 -16.40 9.27
CA MET A 81 4.24 -15.45 9.86
C MET A 81 2.89 -15.49 9.11
N ASP A 82 1.81 -15.35 9.86
CA ASP A 82 0.47 -15.23 9.26
C ASP A 82 0.30 -13.88 8.53
N PRO A 83 -0.58 -13.77 7.53
CA PRO A 83 -0.78 -12.52 6.78
C PRO A 83 -1.03 -11.30 7.67
N TYR A 84 -1.84 -11.42 8.73
CA TYR A 84 -2.16 -10.31 9.63
C TYR A 84 -0.92 -9.76 10.39
N GLU A 85 0.09 -10.59 10.63
CA GLU A 85 1.33 -10.18 11.33
C GLU A 85 2.20 -9.25 10.47
N PHE A 86 2.04 -9.26 9.14
CA PHE A 86 2.70 -8.32 8.23
C PHE A 86 2.13 -6.91 8.31
N LYS A 87 0.97 -6.73 8.90
CA LYS A 87 0.30 -5.44 9.10
C LYS A 87 0.27 -4.58 7.84
N PHE A 88 -0.02 -5.19 6.70
CA PHE A 88 -0.23 -4.44 5.47
C PHE A 88 -1.34 -3.41 5.65
N ASN A 89 -1.27 -2.30 4.91
CA ASN A 89 -2.22 -1.22 5.07
C ASN A 89 -3.65 -1.66 4.74
N THR A 90 -4.53 -1.59 5.74
CA THR A 90 -5.96 -1.90 5.61
C THR A 90 -6.77 -0.70 5.14
N ASN A 91 -6.26 0.52 5.30
CA ASN A 91 -7.01 1.72 4.98
C ASN A 91 -7.24 1.87 3.47
N ILE A 92 -8.47 2.23 3.12
CA ILE A 92 -8.83 2.68 1.78
C ILE A 92 -8.67 4.20 1.79
N LEU A 93 -7.65 4.67 1.07
CA LEU A 93 -7.26 6.09 1.07
C LEU A 93 -7.78 6.80 -0.15
N ILE A 94 -8.16 8.06 0.02
CA ILE A 94 -8.40 9.01 -1.07
C ILE A 94 -7.36 10.12 -0.98
N TYR A 95 -6.64 10.34 -2.07
CA TYR A 95 -5.81 11.52 -2.26
C TYR A 95 -6.58 12.53 -3.11
N ASN A 96 -6.66 13.77 -2.65
CA ASN A 96 -7.23 14.89 -3.39
C ASN A 96 -6.11 15.80 -3.86
N ALA A 97 -5.97 15.95 -5.17
CA ALA A 97 -4.87 16.70 -5.79
C ALA A 97 -5.04 18.24 -5.69
N ASP A 98 -6.27 18.74 -5.54
CA ASP A 98 -6.53 20.16 -5.40
C ASP A 98 -6.15 20.67 -4.00
N THR A 99 -6.45 19.87 -2.97
CA THR A 99 -6.18 20.20 -1.57
C THR A 99 -4.87 19.63 -1.07
N ASP A 100 -4.19 18.81 -1.87
CA ASP A 100 -2.98 18.07 -1.51
C ASP A 100 -3.14 17.37 -0.15
N SER A 101 -4.16 16.52 -0.03
CA SER A 101 -4.51 15.88 1.23
C SER A 101 -4.96 14.45 1.04
N PHE A 102 -4.72 13.63 2.08
CA PHE A 102 -5.18 12.26 2.16
C PHE A 102 -6.28 12.13 3.22
N ARG A 103 -7.23 11.25 2.97
CA ARG A 103 -8.21 10.80 3.94
C ARG A 103 -8.47 9.30 3.83
N SER A 104 -8.77 8.65 4.94
CA SER A 104 -9.30 7.29 4.92
C SER A 104 -10.82 7.33 4.77
N ILE A 105 -11.36 6.47 3.94
CA ILE A 105 -12.82 6.27 3.79
C ILE A 105 -13.29 4.96 4.43
N GLY A 106 -12.40 4.27 5.12
CA GLY A 106 -12.65 3.01 5.81
C GLY A 106 -11.50 2.03 5.64
N GLU A 107 -11.76 0.80 6.02
CA GLU A 107 -10.79 -0.29 5.92
C GLU A 107 -11.29 -1.39 4.99
N SER A 108 -10.36 -2.08 4.35
CA SER A 108 -10.66 -3.26 3.56
C SER A 108 -11.25 -4.36 4.45
N PRO A 109 -12.39 -4.96 4.09
CA PRO A 109 -13.00 -6.04 4.86
C PRO A 109 -12.34 -7.42 4.58
N PHE A 110 -11.25 -7.43 3.84
CA PHE A 110 -10.47 -8.61 3.48
C PHE A 110 -8.99 -8.38 3.81
N ASP A 111 -8.19 -9.45 3.79
CA ASP A 111 -6.76 -9.36 4.03
C ASP A 111 -6.13 -8.33 3.08
N PRO A 112 -5.48 -7.28 3.60
CA PRO A 112 -4.82 -6.29 2.77
C PRO A 112 -3.68 -6.93 2.00
N ASN A 113 -3.38 -6.38 0.83
CA ASN A 113 -2.38 -6.94 -0.05
C ASN A 113 -1.42 -5.86 -0.58
N ALA A 114 -0.30 -6.32 -1.10
CA ALA A 114 0.63 -5.50 -1.86
C ALA A 114 0.64 -5.96 -3.32
N GLY A 115 0.80 -5.04 -4.25
CA GLY A 115 0.91 -5.35 -5.68
C GLY A 115 -0.35 -5.93 -6.33
N ALA A 116 -1.54 -5.73 -5.74
CA ALA A 116 -2.79 -6.08 -6.40
C ALA A 116 -3.05 -5.16 -7.60
N ALA A 117 -3.69 -5.66 -8.64
CA ALA A 117 -4.23 -4.79 -9.67
C ALA A 117 -5.54 -4.16 -9.17
N LEU A 118 -5.67 -2.83 -9.31
CA LEU A 118 -6.93 -2.13 -9.08
C LEU A 118 -7.53 -1.72 -10.42
N VAL A 119 -8.83 -1.98 -10.59
CA VAL A 119 -9.59 -1.61 -11.79
C VAL A 119 -10.88 -0.92 -11.37
N LEU A 120 -11.16 0.23 -11.95
CA LEU A 120 -12.43 0.93 -11.82
C LEU A 120 -13.27 0.67 -13.09
N LEU A 121 -14.42 0.05 -12.91
CA LEU A 121 -15.39 -0.16 -13.98
C LEU A 121 -16.76 0.33 -13.52
N ASN A 122 -17.28 1.37 -14.16
CA ASN A 122 -18.43 2.12 -13.70
C ASN A 122 -18.19 2.63 -12.25
N ASN A 123 -19.01 2.23 -11.29
CA ASN A 123 -18.86 2.58 -9.87
C ASN A 123 -18.28 1.44 -9.02
N LYS A 124 -17.64 0.44 -9.64
CA LYS A 124 -17.08 -0.71 -8.96
C LYS A 124 -15.58 -0.71 -9.03
N VAL A 125 -14.94 -0.92 -7.89
CA VAL A 125 -13.50 -1.12 -7.76
C VAL A 125 -13.24 -2.62 -7.59
N TYR A 126 -12.42 -3.15 -8.46
CA TYR A 126 -11.94 -4.53 -8.39
C TYR A 126 -10.51 -4.54 -7.87
N SER A 127 -10.26 -5.30 -6.80
CA SER A 127 -8.91 -5.60 -6.32
C SER A 127 -8.58 -7.04 -6.71
N ILE A 128 -7.58 -7.22 -7.55
CA ILE A 128 -7.31 -8.50 -8.20
C ILE A 128 -5.94 -9.00 -7.77
N ASN A 129 -5.91 -10.20 -7.18
CA ASN A 129 -4.71 -10.89 -6.75
C ASN A 129 -3.89 -10.07 -5.74
N GLY A 130 -2.58 -10.10 -5.83
CA GLY A 130 -1.65 -9.41 -4.94
C GLY A 130 -1.00 -10.35 -3.93
N GLU A 131 -0.06 -9.82 -3.19
CA GLU A 131 0.71 -10.53 -2.17
C GLU A 131 0.11 -10.23 -0.79
N ILE A 132 -0.31 -11.27 -0.08
CA ILE A 132 -0.92 -11.14 1.27
C ILE A 132 0.09 -11.26 2.40
N LYS A 133 1.25 -11.81 2.11
CA LYS A 133 2.44 -11.84 2.96
C LYS A 133 3.66 -12.12 2.10
N ALA A 134 4.85 -11.97 2.63
CA ALA A 134 6.08 -12.22 1.90
C ALA A 134 6.09 -13.59 1.22
N GLY A 135 6.21 -13.57 -0.12
CA GLY A 135 6.29 -14.77 -0.96
C GLY A 135 4.97 -15.51 -1.20
N VAL A 136 3.83 -15.00 -0.72
CA VAL A 136 2.54 -15.65 -0.89
C VAL A 136 1.54 -14.71 -1.55
N ARG A 137 1.10 -15.09 -2.75
CA ARG A 137 0.08 -14.37 -3.50
C ARG A 137 -1.29 -15.03 -3.35
N THR A 138 -2.33 -14.22 -3.44
CA THR A 138 -3.73 -14.68 -3.47
C THR A 138 -4.23 -14.74 -4.91
N ASP A 139 -5.10 -15.69 -5.19
CA ASP A 139 -5.86 -15.80 -6.44
C ASP A 139 -7.25 -15.13 -6.35
N LYS A 140 -7.56 -14.54 -5.20
CA LYS A 140 -8.85 -13.92 -4.94
C LYS A 140 -8.99 -12.57 -5.67
N MET A 141 -10.21 -12.30 -6.08
CA MET A 141 -10.64 -11.00 -6.58
C MET A 141 -11.78 -10.49 -5.69
N PHE A 142 -11.66 -9.24 -5.25
CA PHE A 142 -12.68 -8.55 -4.45
C PHE A 142 -13.28 -7.41 -5.24
N VAL A 143 -14.56 -7.13 -5.02
CA VAL A 143 -15.25 -6.01 -5.65
C VAL A 143 -15.92 -5.16 -4.57
N GLY A 144 -15.68 -3.86 -4.63
CA GLY A 144 -16.35 -2.85 -3.83
C GLY A 144 -17.18 -1.93 -4.71
N THR A 145 -18.26 -1.39 -4.18
CA THR A 145 -19.09 -0.42 -4.89
C THR A 145 -18.87 0.96 -4.28
N ILE A 146 -18.62 1.96 -5.14
CA ILE A 146 -18.52 3.35 -4.73
C ILE A 146 -19.94 3.94 -4.80
N PHE A 147 -20.40 4.45 -3.64
CA PHE A 147 -21.66 5.19 -3.56
C PHE A 147 -21.36 6.68 -3.45
N GLU A 148 -21.99 7.48 -4.26
CA GLU A 148 -22.06 8.94 -4.05
C GLU A 148 -22.99 9.22 -2.86
N LYS A 149 -22.52 10.09 -1.93
CA LYS A 149 -23.32 10.56 -0.80
C LYS A 149 -23.97 11.88 -1.15
#